data_f067c09172f02e22f46de864670411d9
#
_entry.id   f067c09172f02e22f46de864670411d9
#
_cell.length_a   1.000
_cell.length_b   1.000
_cell.length_c   1.000
_cell.angle_alpha   90.00
_cell.angle_beta   90.00
_cell.angle_gamma   90.00
#
_symmetry.space_group_name_H-M   'P 1'
#
loop_
_entity.id
_entity.type
_entity.pdbx_description
1 polymer ?
#
loop_
_entity_poly.entity_id
_entity_poly.type
_entity_poly.pdbx_seq_one_letter_code
_entity_poly.pdbx_strand_id
1 'polypeptide(L)'
;KHVYYGFEDPDKRTHNKAKIILKKNKINVKKIVSKKFKNFYDSYFFNKKFNLPFISAKIAISKDYYSINKKSKWITNESSQKITHLLRSRSDCIFSTSKSINKDNSLLNCRINGLNNFKPDLFIIDLNLKLKKNLSLNKLTNKRNTFLIVIKKNKKKINFFKKKGFKIILINSLSSKNDFILMFHQIYKLGYSRAFFETGLTFLNSL
;
A
#
# COMPACT_ATOMS: atom_id res chain seq x y z
N LYS A 1 -24.41 -29.14 -18.70
CA LYS A 1 -24.02 -27.91 -18.01
C LYS A 1 -22.57 -27.59 -18.32
N HIS A 2 -22.23 -26.28 -18.47
CA HIS A 2 -20.88 -25.81 -18.80
C HIS A 2 -20.42 -24.77 -17.77
N VAL A 3 -19.15 -24.84 -17.40
CA VAL A 3 -18.48 -23.84 -16.54
C VAL A 3 -17.23 -23.34 -17.27
N TYR A 4 -17.10 -22.03 -17.36
CA TYR A 4 -15.92 -21.36 -17.92
C TYR A 4 -15.14 -20.69 -16.79
N TYR A 5 -13.80 -20.81 -16.81
CA TYR A 5 -12.95 -20.17 -15.81
C TYR A 5 -11.72 -19.53 -16.46
N GLY A 6 -11.20 -18.46 -15.85
CA GLY A 6 -10.04 -17.71 -16.37
C GLY A 6 -8.70 -18.27 -15.94
N PHE A 7 -8.57 -18.58 -14.63
CA PHE A 7 -7.32 -19.02 -14.01
C PHE A 7 -7.54 -20.15 -13.03
N GLU A 8 -6.51 -20.94 -12.85
CA GLU A 8 -6.40 -21.86 -11.71
C GLU A 8 -5.97 -21.08 -10.48
N ASP A 9 -6.63 -21.36 -9.35
CA ASP A 9 -6.28 -20.70 -8.10
C ASP A 9 -4.83 -21.05 -7.70
N PRO A 10 -3.95 -20.08 -7.49
CA PRO A 10 -2.57 -20.33 -7.04
C PRO A 10 -2.49 -20.82 -5.59
N ASP A 11 -3.57 -20.74 -4.81
CA ASP A 11 -3.61 -21.23 -3.44
C ASP A 11 -3.59 -22.77 -3.44
N LYS A 12 -2.55 -23.37 -2.86
CA LYS A 12 -2.38 -24.84 -2.81
C LYS A 12 -3.57 -25.58 -2.17
N ARG A 13 -4.34 -24.89 -1.31
CA ARG A 13 -5.51 -25.46 -0.64
C ARG A 13 -6.67 -25.70 -1.59
N THR A 14 -6.80 -24.90 -2.64
CA THR A 14 -7.92 -24.86 -3.58
C THR A 14 -7.53 -25.21 -5.02
N HIS A 15 -6.22 -25.20 -5.32
CA HIS A 15 -5.69 -25.46 -6.66
C HIS A 15 -6.30 -26.70 -7.31
N ASN A 16 -6.87 -26.54 -8.51
CA ASN A 16 -7.54 -27.59 -9.31
C ASN A 16 -8.72 -28.32 -8.63
N LYS A 17 -9.02 -28.12 -7.35
CA LYS A 17 -10.11 -28.87 -6.66
C LYS A 17 -11.46 -28.63 -7.29
N ALA A 18 -11.81 -27.37 -7.58
CA ALA A 18 -13.07 -27.03 -8.23
C ALA A 18 -13.23 -27.73 -9.58
N LYS A 19 -12.19 -27.74 -10.43
CA LYS A 19 -12.20 -28.42 -11.72
C LYS A 19 -12.42 -29.93 -11.58
N ILE A 20 -11.77 -30.57 -10.61
CA ILE A 20 -11.93 -32.01 -10.34
C ILE A 20 -13.38 -32.32 -9.89
N ILE A 21 -13.92 -31.56 -8.97
CA ILE A 21 -15.29 -31.72 -8.45
C ILE A 21 -16.31 -31.56 -9.59
N LEU A 22 -16.18 -30.51 -10.40
CA LEU A 22 -17.08 -30.25 -11.52
C LEU A 22 -17.05 -31.37 -12.55
N LYS A 23 -15.86 -31.87 -12.93
CA LYS A 23 -15.72 -32.98 -13.86
C LYS A 23 -16.33 -34.28 -13.33
N LYS A 24 -16.13 -34.59 -12.03
CA LYS A 24 -16.76 -35.76 -11.38
C LYS A 24 -18.29 -35.70 -11.45
N ASN A 25 -18.87 -34.51 -11.41
CA ASN A 25 -20.32 -34.27 -11.55
C ASN A 25 -20.77 -34.10 -13.02
N LYS A 26 -20.00 -34.59 -14.00
CA LYS A 26 -20.33 -34.54 -15.44
C LYS A 26 -20.59 -33.12 -15.96
N ILE A 27 -19.96 -32.10 -15.33
CA ILE A 27 -20.02 -30.71 -15.77
C ILE A 27 -18.82 -30.44 -16.69
N ASN A 28 -19.09 -29.93 -17.88
CA ASN A 28 -18.04 -29.59 -18.84
C ASN A 28 -17.32 -28.31 -18.38
N VAL A 29 -15.98 -28.36 -18.29
CA VAL A 29 -15.17 -27.26 -17.75
C VAL A 29 -14.17 -26.79 -18.78
N LYS A 30 -14.25 -25.52 -19.19
CA LYS A 30 -13.37 -24.94 -20.21
C LYS A 30 -12.64 -23.71 -19.66
N LYS A 31 -11.31 -23.66 -19.87
CA LYS A 31 -10.49 -22.49 -19.51
C LYS A 31 -10.56 -21.45 -20.62
N ILE A 32 -10.79 -20.19 -20.25
CA ILE A 32 -10.72 -19.04 -21.16
C ILE A 32 -9.50 -18.21 -20.76
N VAL A 33 -8.54 -18.10 -21.70
CA VAL A 33 -7.32 -17.30 -21.46
C VAL A 33 -7.55 -15.87 -21.95
N SER A 34 -7.33 -14.89 -21.07
CA SER A 34 -7.37 -13.46 -21.43
C SER A 34 -6.31 -12.69 -20.67
N LYS A 35 -5.59 -11.81 -21.36
CA LYS A 35 -4.61 -10.90 -20.77
C LYS A 35 -5.26 -9.97 -19.72
N LYS A 36 -6.51 -9.56 -19.95
CA LYS A 36 -7.29 -8.74 -19.00
C LYS A 36 -7.49 -9.45 -17.67
N PHE A 37 -7.79 -10.75 -17.68
CA PHE A 37 -7.94 -11.54 -16.46
C PHE A 37 -6.61 -11.65 -15.71
N LYS A 38 -5.50 -11.88 -16.42
CA LYS A 38 -4.18 -11.93 -15.80
C LYS A 38 -3.87 -10.63 -15.06
N ASN A 39 -3.99 -9.49 -15.73
CA ASN A 39 -3.71 -8.18 -15.12
C ASN A 39 -4.59 -7.89 -13.89
N PHE A 40 -5.86 -8.34 -13.91
CA PHE A 40 -6.76 -8.17 -12.78
C PHE A 40 -6.31 -8.97 -11.54
N TYR A 41 -5.78 -10.17 -11.75
CA TYR A 41 -5.35 -11.07 -10.67
C TYR A 41 -3.85 -10.96 -10.31
N ASP A 42 -3.06 -10.14 -11.00
CA ASP A 42 -1.60 -10.05 -10.82
C ASP A 42 -1.20 -9.82 -9.35
N SER A 43 -1.91 -8.94 -8.64
CA SER A 43 -1.63 -8.70 -7.23
C SER A 43 -1.87 -9.93 -6.36
N TYR A 44 -2.93 -10.68 -6.64
CA TYR A 44 -3.26 -11.91 -5.90
C TYR A 44 -2.21 -13.01 -6.17
N PHE A 45 -1.84 -13.23 -7.42
CA PHE A 45 -0.79 -14.19 -7.78
C PHE A 45 0.55 -13.83 -7.15
N PHE A 46 0.91 -12.53 -7.16
CA PHE A 46 2.13 -12.04 -6.54
C PHE A 46 2.13 -12.33 -5.03
N ASN A 47 1.05 -11.96 -4.33
CA ASN A 47 0.92 -12.18 -2.89
C ASN A 47 1.06 -13.66 -2.53
N LYS A 48 0.38 -14.55 -3.26
CA LYS A 48 0.42 -16.00 -3.01
C LYS A 48 1.76 -16.64 -3.31
N LYS A 49 2.49 -16.12 -4.30
CA LYS A 49 3.80 -16.62 -4.69
C LYS A 49 4.90 -16.20 -3.73
N PHE A 50 4.89 -14.93 -3.29
CA PHE A 50 6.01 -14.33 -2.59
C PHE A 50 5.74 -14.04 -1.11
N ASN A 51 4.49 -14.10 -0.65
CA ASN A 51 4.04 -13.66 0.68
C ASN A 51 4.41 -12.20 0.99
N LEU A 52 4.36 -11.36 -0.03
CA LEU A 52 4.67 -9.94 0.03
C LEU A 52 3.45 -9.12 -0.44
N PRO A 53 3.25 -7.88 0.04
CA PRO A 53 2.25 -7.00 -0.52
C PRO A 53 2.60 -6.62 -1.96
N PHE A 54 1.59 -6.52 -2.81
CA PHE A 54 1.75 -5.95 -4.14
C PHE A 54 1.90 -4.43 -4.02
N ILE A 55 3.04 -3.91 -4.50
CA ILE A 55 3.40 -2.51 -4.35
C ILE A 55 3.07 -1.74 -5.63
N SER A 56 2.34 -0.64 -5.48
CA SER A 56 2.16 0.39 -6.51
C SER A 56 2.74 1.70 -6.00
N ALA A 57 3.48 2.41 -6.82
CA ALA A 57 4.06 3.69 -6.46
C ALA A 57 3.58 4.81 -7.39
N LYS A 58 3.42 6.02 -6.84
CA LYS A 58 3.08 7.23 -7.60
C LYS A 58 4.13 8.29 -7.39
N ILE A 59 4.57 8.86 -8.49
CA ILE A 59 5.44 10.04 -8.53
C ILE A 59 4.72 11.13 -9.31
N ALA A 60 4.72 12.36 -8.78
CA ALA A 60 4.30 13.53 -9.53
C ALA A 60 5.56 14.13 -10.19
N ILE A 61 5.53 14.25 -11.51
CA ILE A 61 6.60 14.88 -12.29
C ILE A 61 6.02 15.91 -13.26
N SER A 62 6.76 16.97 -13.52
CA SER A 62 6.46 17.94 -14.57
C SER A 62 6.82 17.38 -15.95
N LYS A 63 6.48 18.10 -17.03
CA LYS A 63 6.84 17.70 -18.40
C LYS A 63 8.34 17.57 -18.62
N ASP A 64 9.12 18.35 -17.89
CA ASP A 64 10.59 18.38 -17.87
C ASP A 64 11.18 17.48 -16.77
N TYR A 65 10.40 16.51 -16.26
CA TYR A 65 10.79 15.47 -15.31
C TYR A 65 11.20 15.96 -13.90
N TYR A 66 10.84 17.18 -13.50
CA TYR A 66 11.07 17.61 -12.13
C TYR A 66 9.95 17.15 -11.18
N SER A 67 10.34 16.72 -9.98
CA SER A 67 9.42 16.31 -8.92
C SER A 67 9.13 17.42 -7.89
N ILE A 68 9.68 18.62 -8.10
CA ILE A 68 9.48 19.79 -7.24
C ILE A 68 9.16 20.98 -8.13
N ASN A 69 8.07 21.68 -7.81
CA ASN A 69 7.72 22.96 -8.43
C ASN A 69 8.00 24.07 -7.41
N LYS A 70 8.85 25.03 -7.78
CA LYS A 70 9.18 26.20 -6.93
C LYS A 70 8.09 27.29 -6.99
N LYS A 71 7.31 27.31 -8.07
CA LYS A 71 6.28 28.35 -8.34
C LYS A 71 4.88 27.96 -7.86
N SER A 72 4.60 26.68 -7.69
CA SER A 72 3.29 26.18 -7.31
C SER A 72 3.40 24.97 -6.36
N LYS A 73 2.43 24.86 -5.46
CA LYS A 73 2.31 23.70 -4.58
C LYS A 73 2.04 22.39 -5.35
N TRP A 74 1.40 22.50 -6.51
CA TRP A 74 0.94 21.36 -7.29
C TRP A 74 1.72 21.24 -8.59
N ILE A 75 2.21 20.04 -8.89
CA ILE A 75 2.87 19.67 -10.14
C ILE A 75 1.83 19.14 -11.14
N THR A 76 0.81 18.46 -10.62
CA THR A 76 -0.21 17.77 -11.39
C THR A 76 -1.55 18.50 -11.30
N ASN A 77 -2.37 18.36 -12.35
CA ASN A 77 -3.70 18.92 -12.44
C ASN A 77 -4.72 18.15 -11.57
N GLU A 78 -5.95 18.65 -11.47
CA GLU A 78 -7.02 18.03 -10.67
C GLU A 78 -7.37 16.61 -11.11
N SER A 79 -7.36 16.32 -12.40
CA SER A 79 -7.63 14.97 -12.93
C SER A 79 -6.62 13.96 -12.41
N SER A 80 -5.33 14.31 -12.43
CA SER A 80 -4.27 13.47 -11.87
C SER A 80 -4.40 13.30 -10.35
N GLN A 81 -4.87 14.32 -9.65
CA GLN A 81 -5.15 14.24 -8.21
C GLN A 81 -6.34 13.31 -7.93
N LYS A 82 -7.42 13.36 -8.72
CA LYS A 82 -8.55 12.42 -8.62
C LYS A 82 -8.09 10.98 -8.84
N ILE A 83 -7.23 10.73 -9.83
CA ILE A 83 -6.63 9.39 -10.05
C ILE A 83 -5.84 8.93 -8.81
N THR A 84 -5.05 9.82 -8.20
CA THR A 84 -4.32 9.50 -6.97
C THR A 84 -5.28 9.08 -5.84
N HIS A 85 -6.39 9.78 -5.67
CA HIS A 85 -7.42 9.42 -4.69
C HIS A 85 -8.08 8.07 -5.00
N LEU A 86 -8.33 7.74 -6.27
CA LEU A 86 -8.81 6.43 -6.72
C LEU A 86 -7.81 5.31 -6.38
N LEU A 87 -6.51 5.53 -6.62
CA LEU A 87 -5.47 4.56 -6.27
C LEU A 87 -5.42 4.32 -4.76
N ARG A 88 -5.58 5.37 -3.95
CA ARG A 88 -5.69 5.24 -2.49
C ARG A 88 -6.88 4.37 -2.08
N SER A 89 -8.06 4.57 -2.68
CA SER A 89 -9.27 3.79 -2.33
C SER A 89 -9.17 2.30 -2.69
N ARG A 90 -8.29 1.94 -3.64
CA ARG A 90 -8.06 0.56 -4.10
C ARG A 90 -6.94 -0.16 -3.35
N SER A 91 -6.31 0.50 -2.39
CA SER A 91 -5.16 -0.03 -1.65
C SER A 91 -5.56 -0.28 -0.20
N ASP A 92 -5.01 -1.33 0.40
CA ASP A 92 -5.23 -1.65 1.81
C ASP A 92 -4.52 -0.65 2.71
N CYS A 93 -3.34 -0.19 2.28
CA CYS A 93 -2.55 0.77 3.01
C CYS A 93 -1.75 1.71 2.10
N ILE A 94 -1.39 2.86 2.67
CA ILE A 94 -0.52 3.86 2.05
C ILE A 94 0.80 3.91 2.81
N PHE A 95 1.90 4.00 2.07
CA PHE A 95 3.23 4.28 2.62
C PHE A 95 3.63 5.72 2.33
N SER A 96 4.14 6.40 3.36
CA SER A 96 4.77 7.70 3.20
C SER A 96 5.96 7.85 4.15
N THR A 97 6.75 8.90 3.98
CA THR A 97 7.88 9.19 4.88
C THR A 97 7.54 10.34 5.81
N SER A 98 8.13 10.36 7.00
CA SER A 98 8.01 11.50 7.91
C SER A 98 8.48 12.82 7.26
N LYS A 99 9.47 12.76 6.35
CA LYS A 99 9.94 13.93 5.59
C LYS A 99 8.82 14.51 4.72
N SER A 100 8.15 13.69 3.93
CA SER A 100 7.04 14.11 3.05
C SER A 100 5.87 14.64 3.87
N ILE A 101 5.46 13.92 4.91
CA ILE A 101 4.35 14.32 5.78
C ILE A 101 4.64 15.62 6.52
N ASN A 102 5.84 15.79 7.05
CA ASN A 102 6.25 17.03 7.74
C ASN A 102 6.25 18.26 6.83
N LYS A 103 6.58 18.06 5.53
CA LYS A 103 6.58 19.12 4.52
C LYS A 103 5.17 19.52 4.12
N ASP A 104 4.31 18.55 3.83
CA ASP A 104 3.04 18.79 3.15
C ASP A 104 1.85 18.81 4.13
N ASN A 105 2.04 18.39 5.39
CA ASN A 105 1.00 18.20 6.39
C ASN A 105 -0.22 17.42 5.84
N SER A 106 0.05 16.40 5.04
CA SER A 106 -0.95 15.68 4.24
C SER A 106 -1.73 14.65 5.06
N LEU A 107 -3.02 14.54 4.77
CA LEU A 107 -3.91 13.55 5.41
C LEU A 107 -3.74 12.13 4.83
N LEU A 108 -3.29 11.99 3.58
CA LEU A 108 -3.11 10.72 2.89
C LEU A 108 -4.37 9.81 2.99
N ASN A 109 -5.52 10.36 2.67
CA ASN A 109 -6.81 9.67 2.64
C ASN A 109 -7.49 9.84 1.28
N CYS A 110 -8.52 9.05 0.98
CA CYS A 110 -9.38 9.28 -0.17
C CYS A 110 -10.34 10.42 0.12
N ARG A 111 -10.54 11.33 -0.86
CA ARG A 111 -11.47 12.48 -0.79
C ARG A 111 -12.25 12.60 -2.09
N ILE A 112 -12.86 11.51 -2.53
CA ILE A 112 -13.79 11.48 -3.68
C ILE A 112 -15.18 11.26 -3.12
N ASN A 113 -16.17 12.00 -3.63
CA ASN A 113 -17.57 11.80 -3.28
C ASN A 113 -17.98 10.35 -3.54
N GLY A 114 -18.64 9.73 -2.58
CA GLY A 114 -18.97 8.30 -2.60
C GLY A 114 -17.84 7.35 -2.19
N LEU A 115 -16.57 7.80 -2.20
CA LEU A 115 -15.41 7.01 -1.78
C LEU A 115 -14.67 7.61 -0.58
N ASN A 116 -15.14 8.72 -0.03
CA ASN A 116 -14.51 9.44 1.08
C ASN A 116 -14.49 8.65 2.41
N ASN A 117 -15.29 7.60 2.53
CA ASN A 117 -15.27 6.67 3.66
C ASN A 117 -14.08 5.69 3.60
N PHE A 118 -13.48 5.49 2.41
CA PHE A 118 -12.28 4.69 2.27
C PHE A 118 -11.08 5.43 2.84
N LYS A 119 -10.61 4.95 3.97
CA LYS A 119 -9.44 5.48 4.67
C LYS A 119 -8.42 4.35 4.78
N PRO A 120 -7.62 4.12 3.71
CA PRO A 120 -6.60 3.09 3.77
C PRO A 120 -5.67 3.35 4.97
N ASP A 121 -5.23 2.30 5.61
CA ASP A 121 -4.32 2.39 6.73
C ASP A 121 -3.01 3.07 6.32
N LEU A 122 -2.32 3.72 7.23
CA LEU A 122 -1.14 4.51 6.92
C LEU A 122 0.10 3.95 7.60
N PHE A 123 1.13 3.69 6.82
CA PHE A 123 2.48 3.35 7.29
C PHE A 123 3.42 4.53 7.05
N ILE A 124 4.00 5.04 8.12
CA ILE A 124 4.92 6.17 8.08
C ILE A 124 6.33 5.67 8.37
N ILE A 125 7.22 5.80 7.40
CA ILE A 125 8.64 5.48 7.57
C ILE A 125 9.30 6.68 8.25
N ASP A 126 9.68 6.49 9.50
CA ASP A 126 10.30 7.52 10.35
C ASP A 126 11.42 6.93 11.21
N LEU A 127 12.43 6.37 10.55
CA LEU A 127 13.50 5.60 11.18
C LEU A 127 14.13 6.29 12.40
N ASN A 128 14.16 7.62 12.39
CA ASN A 128 14.81 8.45 13.39
C ASN A 128 13.86 9.25 14.30
N LEU A 129 12.54 8.95 14.27
CA LEU A 129 11.52 9.67 15.05
C LEU A 129 11.55 11.20 14.81
N LYS A 130 11.58 11.60 13.53
CA LYS A 130 11.59 13.02 13.09
C LYS A 130 10.17 13.54 12.79
N LEU A 131 9.13 12.71 12.88
CA LEU A 131 7.75 13.13 12.67
C LEU A 131 7.37 14.23 13.64
N LYS A 132 6.78 15.31 13.13
CA LYS A 132 6.29 16.43 13.95
C LYS A 132 5.10 16.00 14.81
N LYS A 133 4.95 16.58 15.99
CA LYS A 133 3.88 16.23 16.93
C LYS A 133 2.51 16.77 16.50
N ASN A 134 2.48 17.96 15.92
CA ASN A 134 1.25 18.67 15.55
C ASN A 134 1.02 18.56 14.04
N LEU A 135 0.32 17.50 13.61
CA LEU A 135 0.02 17.23 12.22
C LEU A 135 -1.48 16.97 12.04
N SER A 136 -2.01 17.39 10.91
CA SER A 136 -3.43 17.20 10.58
C SER A 136 -3.84 15.72 10.55
N LEU A 137 -2.91 14.81 10.22
CA LEU A 137 -3.16 13.37 10.22
C LEU A 137 -3.51 12.79 11.59
N ASN A 138 -3.14 13.45 12.69
CA ASN A 138 -3.51 13.01 14.05
C ASN A 138 -5.04 12.91 14.26
N LYS A 139 -5.83 13.69 13.50
CA LYS A 139 -7.31 13.63 13.51
C LYS A 139 -7.86 12.31 12.93
N LEU A 140 -7.03 11.54 12.25
CA LEU A 140 -7.42 10.30 11.57
C LEU A 140 -6.92 9.04 12.27
N THR A 141 -6.10 9.13 13.30
CA THR A 141 -5.52 7.96 14.00
C THR A 141 -6.58 7.08 14.67
N ASN A 142 -7.73 7.66 15.05
CA ASN A 142 -8.87 6.92 15.60
C ASN A 142 -9.85 6.40 14.51
N LYS A 143 -9.63 6.78 13.25
CA LYS A 143 -10.50 6.43 12.13
C LYS A 143 -9.88 5.40 11.18
N ARG A 144 -8.58 5.15 11.31
CA ARG A 144 -7.79 4.14 10.58
C ARG A 144 -6.56 3.76 11.39
N ASN A 145 -5.97 2.60 11.11
CA ASN A 145 -4.68 2.27 11.69
C ASN A 145 -3.58 3.16 11.11
N THR A 146 -2.77 3.75 11.98
CA THR A 146 -1.62 4.56 11.58
C THR A 146 -0.39 4.00 12.27
N PHE A 147 0.51 3.45 11.45
CA PHE A 147 1.74 2.81 11.90
C PHE A 147 2.94 3.75 11.74
N LEU A 148 3.82 3.74 12.71
CA LEU A 148 5.10 4.44 12.65
C LEU A 148 6.22 3.40 12.66
N ILE A 149 6.97 3.31 11.55
CA ILE A 149 8.09 2.38 11.38
C ILE A 149 9.37 3.10 11.81
N VAL A 150 10.03 2.58 12.83
CA VAL A 150 11.17 3.24 13.49
C VAL A 150 12.32 2.28 13.79
N ILE A 151 13.54 2.79 13.79
CA ILE A 151 14.74 2.10 14.30
C ILE A 151 15.08 2.61 15.70
N LYS A 152 15.00 3.92 15.92
CA LYS A 152 15.36 4.53 17.20
C LYS A 152 14.36 4.21 18.30
N LYS A 153 14.88 3.73 19.43
CA LYS A 153 14.11 3.40 20.64
C LYS A 153 14.05 4.60 21.62
N ASN A 154 13.49 5.73 21.19
CA ASN A 154 13.25 6.85 22.11
C ASN A 154 11.91 6.66 22.84
N LYS A 155 11.93 6.13 24.06
CA LYS A 155 10.74 5.82 24.87
C LYS A 155 9.78 7.01 25.00
N LYS A 156 10.29 8.23 25.26
CA LYS A 156 9.47 9.44 25.44
C LYS A 156 8.69 9.80 24.16
N LYS A 157 9.34 9.80 23.00
CA LYS A 157 8.69 10.08 21.71
C LYS A 157 7.73 8.95 21.30
N ILE A 158 8.12 7.71 21.48
CA ILE A 158 7.27 6.54 21.18
C ILE A 158 5.99 6.60 22.02
N ASN A 159 6.08 6.84 23.32
CA ASN A 159 4.92 6.95 24.20
C ASN A 159 4.01 8.11 23.80
N PHE A 160 4.57 9.25 23.38
CA PHE A 160 3.77 10.35 22.86
C PHE A 160 2.93 9.91 21.64
N PHE A 161 3.53 9.25 20.64
CA PHE A 161 2.80 8.80 19.45
C PHE A 161 1.79 7.69 19.77
N LYS A 162 2.13 6.75 20.67
CA LYS A 162 1.17 5.73 21.15
C LYS A 162 -0.08 6.37 21.77
N LYS A 163 0.09 7.39 22.64
CA LYS A 163 -1.02 8.15 23.23
C LYS A 163 -1.86 8.88 22.18
N LYS A 164 -1.29 9.21 21.02
CA LYS A 164 -2.00 9.79 19.86
C LYS A 164 -2.61 8.75 18.93
N GLY A 165 -2.64 7.46 19.30
CA GLY A 165 -3.25 6.39 18.52
C GLY A 165 -2.35 5.77 17.46
N PHE A 166 -1.04 6.08 17.42
CA PHE A 166 -0.12 5.44 16.52
C PHE A 166 0.29 4.05 16.99
N LYS A 167 0.33 3.09 16.09
CA LYS A 167 0.93 1.78 16.30
C LYS A 167 2.42 1.82 15.91
N ILE A 168 3.30 1.26 16.73
CA ILE A 168 4.74 1.33 16.51
C ILE A 168 5.25 0.01 15.98
N ILE A 169 5.97 0.04 14.86
CA ILE A 169 6.72 -1.08 14.30
C ILE A 169 8.20 -0.77 14.46
N LEU A 170 8.88 -1.59 15.27
CA LEU A 170 10.33 -1.51 15.42
C LEU A 170 10.99 -2.42 14.39
N ILE A 171 11.95 -1.89 13.66
CA ILE A 171 12.81 -2.63 12.75
C ILE A 171 14.27 -2.37 13.12
N ASN A 172 15.16 -3.28 12.74
CA ASN A 172 16.59 -3.15 13.07
C ASN A 172 17.30 -2.19 12.09
N SER A 173 16.97 -2.29 10.83
CA SER A 173 17.57 -1.51 9.75
C SER A 173 16.61 -1.39 8.57
N LEU A 174 16.89 -0.46 7.65
CA LEU A 174 16.20 -0.35 6.35
C LEU A 174 17.20 0.19 5.32
N SER A 175 18.32 -0.52 5.14
CA SER A 175 19.45 -0.10 4.30
C SER A 175 19.77 -1.08 3.17
N SER A 176 19.29 -2.30 3.26
CA SER A 176 19.50 -3.35 2.27
C SER A 176 18.19 -3.86 1.68
N LYS A 177 18.25 -4.47 0.49
CA LYS A 177 17.10 -5.14 -0.12
C LYS A 177 16.46 -6.16 0.82
N ASN A 178 17.26 -6.88 1.60
CA ASN A 178 16.76 -7.86 2.56
C ASN A 178 15.95 -7.22 3.69
N ASP A 179 16.37 -6.05 4.19
CA ASP A 179 15.62 -5.30 5.20
C ASP A 179 14.21 -4.92 4.70
N PHE A 180 14.13 -4.46 3.45
CA PHE A 180 12.83 -4.16 2.81
C PHE A 180 11.96 -5.40 2.68
N ILE A 181 12.51 -6.53 2.25
CA ILE A 181 11.80 -7.80 2.14
C ILE A 181 11.25 -8.23 3.51
N LEU A 182 12.06 -8.17 4.56
CA LEU A 182 11.65 -8.52 5.92
C LEU A 182 10.52 -7.60 6.43
N MET A 183 10.65 -6.30 6.22
CA MET A 183 9.61 -5.33 6.55
C MET A 183 8.31 -5.64 5.81
N PHE A 184 8.36 -5.90 4.50
CA PHE A 184 7.16 -6.21 3.71
C PHE A 184 6.53 -7.56 4.08
N HIS A 185 7.32 -8.57 4.42
CA HIS A 185 6.78 -9.81 4.97
C HIS A 185 6.01 -9.58 6.27
N GLN A 186 6.54 -8.75 7.17
CA GLN A 186 5.84 -8.39 8.39
C GLN A 186 4.52 -7.68 8.09
N ILE A 187 4.50 -6.76 7.14
CA ILE A 187 3.30 -6.03 6.73
C ILE A 187 2.28 -6.94 6.08
N TYR A 188 2.72 -7.88 5.24
CA TYR A 188 1.84 -8.89 4.64
C TYR A 188 1.20 -9.79 5.70
N LYS A 189 1.97 -10.22 6.71
CA LYS A 189 1.45 -10.98 7.86
C LYS A 189 0.42 -10.21 8.69
N LEU A 190 0.47 -8.88 8.70
CA LEU A 190 -0.56 -8.03 9.30
C LEU A 190 -1.85 -7.94 8.47
N GLY A 191 -1.91 -8.59 7.30
CA GLY A 191 -3.09 -8.66 6.43
C GLY A 191 -3.10 -7.66 5.27
N TYR A 192 -2.04 -6.88 5.07
CA TYR A 192 -1.97 -5.89 3.99
C TYR A 192 -1.43 -6.51 2.70
N SER A 193 -2.28 -6.64 1.70
CA SER A 193 -1.97 -7.28 0.41
C SER A 193 -1.64 -6.27 -0.70
N ARG A 194 -2.15 -5.06 -0.62
CA ARG A 194 -1.94 -3.99 -1.60
C ARG A 194 -1.44 -2.72 -0.93
N ALA A 195 -0.21 -2.34 -1.22
CA ALA A 195 0.45 -1.16 -0.66
C ALA A 195 0.64 -0.07 -1.72
N PHE A 196 0.23 1.16 -1.42
CA PHE A 196 0.39 2.31 -2.29
C PHE A 196 1.44 3.28 -1.74
N PHE A 197 2.47 3.56 -2.52
CA PHE A 197 3.62 4.35 -2.10
C PHE A 197 3.52 5.80 -2.58
N GLU A 198 3.47 6.72 -1.62
CA GLU A 198 3.55 8.16 -1.82
C GLU A 198 4.71 8.74 -0.99
N THR A 199 5.93 8.28 -1.27
CA THR A 199 7.12 8.54 -0.45
C THR A 199 8.10 9.55 -1.05
N GLY A 200 7.94 9.88 -2.33
CA GLY A 200 8.90 10.68 -3.10
C GLY A 200 10.07 9.87 -3.65
N LEU A 201 10.77 10.45 -4.64
CA LEU A 201 11.83 9.78 -5.43
C LEU A 201 12.96 9.23 -4.57
N THR A 202 13.46 10.02 -3.60
CA THR A 202 14.60 9.61 -2.76
C THR A 202 14.37 8.27 -2.07
N PHE A 203 13.16 8.04 -1.58
CA PHE A 203 12.83 6.77 -0.92
C PHE A 203 12.57 5.66 -1.95
N LEU A 204 11.90 5.98 -3.06
CA LEU A 204 11.62 4.97 -4.10
C LEU A 204 12.90 4.44 -4.73
N ASN A 205 13.94 5.27 -4.85
CA ASN A 205 15.24 4.84 -5.36
C ASN A 205 16.01 3.93 -4.38
N SER A 206 15.57 3.82 -3.12
CA SER A 206 16.17 2.90 -2.14
C SER A 206 15.47 1.54 -2.05
N LEU A 207 14.35 1.36 -2.75
CA LEU A 207 13.60 0.10 -2.83
C LEU A 207 14.23 -0.83 -3.88
#